data_78f9c69c7443ce43bc4125c7942dc0d9
#
_entry.id   78f9c69c7443ce43bc4125c7942dc0d9
#
_cell.length_a   1.000
_cell.length_b   1.000
_cell.length_c   1.000
_cell.angle_alpha   90.00
_cell.angle_beta   90.00
_cell.angle_gamma   90.00
#
_symmetry.space_group_name_H-M   'P 1'
#
loop_
_entity.id
_entity.type
_entity.pdbx_description
1 polymer ?
#
loop_
_entity_poly.entity_id
_entity_poly.type
_entity_poly.pdbx_seq_one_letter_code
_entity_poly.pdbx_strand_id
1 'polypeptide(L)'
;MRKQLLFIVITLLAVGCNNQPQKAESEAIVYEPGTRRMERAGDLSQIQTQADYYRYIDTYWDKFDFDADSLVVAYDTIDLCEAMASYVMFIEPQRADSLMRALMKRAERSRPVLQFFSTITEMVLHDPNSPL
;
A
#
# COMPACT_ATOMS: atom_id res chain seq x y z
N MET A 1 22.77 -33.10 70.87
CA MET A 1 21.31 -33.10 70.73
C MET A 1 20.91 -31.87 69.91
N ARG A 2 20.53 -32.06 68.75
CA ARG A 2 19.63 -31.24 67.89
C ARG A 2 19.78 -31.75 66.50
N LYS A 3 18.81 -32.55 66.13
CA LYS A 3 18.65 -33.05 64.70
C LYS A 3 18.17 -31.86 63.88
N GLN A 4 18.98 -31.43 62.93
CA GLN A 4 18.53 -30.55 61.88
C GLN A 4 18.14 -31.38 60.68
N LEU A 5 16.85 -31.41 60.43
CA LEU A 5 16.28 -31.97 59.21
C LEU A 5 16.57 -31.03 58.03
N LEU A 6 17.41 -31.47 57.14
CA LEU A 6 17.68 -30.76 55.87
C LEU A 6 16.57 -31.15 54.87
N PHE A 7 15.63 -30.27 54.67
CA PHE A 7 14.64 -30.41 53.60
C PHE A 7 15.31 -30.03 52.27
N ILE A 8 15.63 -31.03 51.47
CA ILE A 8 16.02 -30.81 50.08
C ILE A 8 14.75 -30.66 49.29
N VAL A 9 14.43 -29.41 48.93
CA VAL A 9 13.39 -29.11 47.96
C VAL A 9 13.96 -29.30 46.55
N ILE A 10 13.64 -30.42 45.94
CA ILE A 10 13.93 -30.66 44.53
C ILE A 10 12.90 -29.91 43.72
N THR A 11 13.27 -28.75 43.23
CA THR A 11 12.48 -28.01 42.25
C THR A 11 12.72 -28.65 40.87
N LEU A 12 11.78 -29.45 40.41
CA LEU A 12 11.73 -29.88 39.03
C LEU A 12 11.44 -28.66 38.13
N LEU A 13 12.48 -28.16 37.48
CA LEU A 13 12.32 -27.25 36.37
C LEU A 13 11.83 -28.05 35.15
N ALA A 14 10.51 -28.07 34.92
CA ALA A 14 9.93 -28.51 33.68
C ALA A 14 10.30 -27.48 32.59
N VAL A 15 11.35 -27.72 31.87
CA VAL A 15 11.64 -27.01 30.61
C VAL A 15 10.62 -27.49 29.60
N GLY A 16 9.46 -26.86 29.57
CA GLY A 16 8.50 -26.98 28.49
C GLY A 16 9.08 -26.33 27.24
N CYS A 17 9.62 -27.11 26.32
CA CYS A 17 9.87 -26.66 24.96
C CYS A 17 8.52 -26.38 24.30
N ASN A 18 8.04 -25.15 24.46
CA ASN A 18 6.88 -24.67 23.71
C ASN A 18 7.39 -24.19 22.35
N ASN A 19 7.57 -25.13 21.41
CA ASN A 19 7.77 -24.83 20.01
C ASN A 19 6.43 -24.35 19.39
N GLN A 20 5.95 -23.23 19.83
CA GLN A 20 5.02 -22.46 19.02
C GLN A 20 5.84 -21.76 17.95
N PRO A 21 5.48 -21.95 16.65
CA PRO A 21 6.05 -21.10 15.62
C PRO A 21 5.69 -19.66 15.99
N GLN A 22 6.70 -18.89 16.34
CA GLN A 22 6.56 -17.43 16.41
C GLN A 22 6.09 -16.99 15.02
N LYS A 23 4.77 -16.78 14.92
CA LYS A 23 4.19 -16.00 13.83
C LYS A 23 4.90 -14.65 13.95
N ALA A 24 5.81 -14.39 13.02
CA ALA A 24 6.41 -13.09 12.92
C ALA A 24 5.25 -12.10 12.76
N GLU A 25 4.88 -11.44 13.83
CA GLU A 25 4.06 -10.24 13.76
C GLU A 25 4.92 -9.28 12.96
N SER A 26 4.55 -9.12 11.68
CA SER A 26 5.10 -8.04 10.89
C SER A 26 4.65 -6.78 11.63
N GLU A 27 5.61 -6.09 12.25
CA GLU A 27 5.35 -4.79 12.85
C GLU A 27 4.69 -3.93 11.77
N ALA A 28 3.42 -3.61 11.96
CA ALA A 28 2.70 -2.76 11.05
C ALA A 28 3.41 -1.40 11.06
N ILE A 29 3.99 -1.02 9.92
CA ILE A 29 4.64 0.28 9.79
C ILE A 29 3.55 1.33 9.96
N VAL A 30 3.58 2.06 11.07
CA VAL A 30 2.67 3.16 11.35
C VAL A 30 3.23 4.40 10.66
N TYR A 31 2.50 4.86 9.65
CA TYR A 31 2.83 6.12 8.96
C TYR A 31 2.13 7.28 9.65
N GLU A 32 2.82 8.41 9.74
CA GLU A 32 2.15 9.66 10.13
C GLU A 32 1.15 10.08 9.04
N PRO A 33 -0.05 10.57 9.41
CA PRO A 33 -1.04 11.02 8.45
C PRO A 33 -0.48 12.05 7.47
N GLY A 34 -0.72 11.87 6.17
CA GLY A 34 -0.34 12.83 5.13
C GLY A 34 1.14 12.90 4.79
N THR A 35 1.98 11.98 5.27
CA THR A 35 3.45 12.04 5.05
C THR A 35 3.98 11.01 4.07
N ARG A 36 3.23 9.94 3.84
CA ARG A 36 3.68 8.85 2.97
C ARG A 36 3.56 9.26 1.50
N ARG A 37 4.63 9.10 0.76
CA ARG A 37 4.62 9.27 -0.71
C ARG A 37 4.34 7.95 -1.40
N MET A 38 3.66 8.03 -2.54
CA MET A 38 3.44 6.87 -3.38
C MET A 38 4.74 6.45 -4.07
N GLU A 39 5.06 5.16 -3.99
CA GLU A 39 6.14 4.59 -4.77
C GLU A 39 5.69 4.44 -6.23
N ARG A 40 6.38 5.12 -7.16
CA ARG A 40 6.07 5.08 -8.59
C ARG A 40 6.43 3.71 -9.19
N ALA A 41 5.75 3.32 -10.25
CA ALA A 41 5.91 2.00 -10.89
C ALA A 41 7.30 1.76 -11.50
N GLY A 42 8.09 2.81 -11.74
CA GLY A 42 9.42 2.70 -12.32
C GLY A 42 9.99 4.03 -12.79
N ASP A 43 11.16 3.96 -13.40
CA ASP A 43 11.83 5.11 -13.98
C ASP A 43 11.44 5.26 -15.45
N LEU A 44 10.93 6.44 -15.81
CA LEU A 44 10.58 6.78 -17.21
C LEU A 44 11.76 6.65 -18.17
N SER A 45 12.99 6.80 -17.68
CA SER A 45 14.21 6.62 -18.50
C SER A 45 14.39 5.20 -19.04
N GLN A 46 13.70 4.24 -18.44
CA GLN A 46 13.74 2.82 -18.82
C GLN A 46 12.74 2.45 -19.93
N ILE A 47 11.86 3.36 -20.29
CA ILE A 47 10.88 3.16 -21.35
C ILE A 47 11.57 3.37 -22.72
N GLN A 48 11.89 2.29 -23.40
CA GLN A 48 12.53 2.32 -24.71
C GLN A 48 11.62 1.84 -25.84
N THR A 49 10.59 1.09 -25.49
CA THR A 49 9.66 0.51 -26.45
C THR A 49 8.20 0.80 -26.08
N GLN A 50 7.29 0.66 -27.04
CA GLN A 50 5.85 0.75 -26.77
C GLN A 50 5.39 -0.31 -25.76
N ALA A 51 6.00 -1.50 -25.76
CA ALA A 51 5.69 -2.55 -24.81
C ALA A 51 6.11 -2.15 -23.38
N ASP A 52 7.25 -1.46 -23.22
CA ASP A 52 7.69 -0.94 -21.93
C ASP A 52 6.74 0.15 -21.42
N TYR A 53 6.30 1.01 -22.32
CA TYR A 53 5.33 2.05 -22.00
C TYR A 53 4.00 1.46 -21.53
N TYR A 54 3.44 0.48 -22.24
CA TYR A 54 2.22 -0.17 -21.83
C TYR A 54 2.37 -0.88 -20.48
N ARG A 55 3.47 -1.57 -20.27
CA ARG A 55 3.78 -2.20 -18.98
C ARG A 55 3.83 -1.17 -17.86
N TYR A 56 4.50 -0.04 -18.07
CA TYR A 56 4.57 1.05 -17.09
C TYR A 56 3.17 1.54 -16.71
N ILE A 57 2.31 1.82 -17.68
CA ILE A 57 0.95 2.30 -17.43
C ILE A 57 0.10 1.23 -16.74
N ASP A 58 0.17 -0.01 -17.19
CA ASP A 58 -0.63 -1.11 -16.64
C ASP A 58 -0.24 -1.44 -15.19
N THR A 59 1.01 -1.21 -14.81
CA THR A 59 1.53 -1.45 -13.44
C THR A 59 1.66 -0.19 -12.58
N TYR A 60 1.23 0.97 -13.07
CA TYR A 60 1.44 2.26 -12.41
C TYR A 60 0.98 2.28 -10.94
N TRP A 61 -0.15 1.66 -10.65
CA TRP A 61 -0.77 1.62 -9.33
C TRP A 61 -0.50 0.33 -8.56
N ASP A 62 0.37 -0.56 -9.02
CA ASP A 62 0.54 -1.88 -8.41
C ASP A 62 1.16 -1.84 -7.01
N LYS A 63 1.90 -0.78 -6.71
CA LYS A 63 2.51 -0.58 -5.39
C LYS A 63 1.59 0.14 -4.40
N PHE A 64 0.42 0.60 -4.83
CA PHE A 64 -0.57 1.17 -3.94
C PHE A 64 -1.41 0.05 -3.31
N ASP A 65 -1.54 0.09 -1.98
CA ASP A 65 -2.36 -0.89 -1.26
C ASP A 65 -3.82 -0.46 -1.25
N PHE A 66 -4.62 -1.07 -2.12
CA PHE A 66 -6.05 -0.80 -2.22
C PHE A 66 -6.88 -1.44 -1.10
N ASP A 67 -6.32 -2.35 -0.32
CA ASP A 67 -7.03 -3.09 0.72
C ASP A 67 -6.89 -2.44 2.11
N ALA A 68 -5.98 -1.50 2.28
CA ALA A 68 -5.67 -0.89 3.57
C ALA A 68 -6.30 0.50 3.74
N ASP A 69 -7.45 0.55 4.39
CA ASP A 69 -8.17 1.80 4.68
C ASP A 69 -7.31 2.86 5.39
N SER A 70 -6.45 2.42 6.31
CA SER A 70 -5.57 3.32 7.07
C SER A 70 -4.49 3.97 6.21
N LEU A 71 -4.09 3.36 5.11
CA LEU A 71 -3.04 3.89 4.24
C LEU A 71 -3.49 5.11 3.44
N VAL A 72 -4.79 5.24 3.15
CA VAL A 72 -5.34 6.42 2.47
C VAL A 72 -5.08 7.68 3.28
N VAL A 73 -5.26 7.59 4.59
CA VAL A 73 -5.01 8.71 5.52
C VAL A 73 -3.51 8.99 5.66
N ALA A 74 -2.67 7.98 5.52
CA ALA A 74 -1.23 8.12 5.65
C ALA A 74 -0.57 8.78 4.42
N TYR A 75 -1.16 8.68 3.24
CA TYR A 75 -0.58 9.27 2.03
C TYR A 75 -0.67 10.79 2.01
N ASP A 76 0.36 11.41 1.45
CA ASP A 76 0.32 12.83 1.08
C ASP A 76 -0.68 13.02 -0.07
N THR A 77 -1.73 13.78 0.19
CA THR A 77 -2.80 14.05 -0.78
C THR A 77 -2.27 14.75 -2.03
N ILE A 78 -1.32 15.67 -1.88
CA ILE A 78 -0.73 16.38 -3.02
C ILE A 78 0.04 15.40 -3.90
N ASP A 79 0.88 14.54 -3.29
CA ASP A 79 1.63 13.52 -4.01
C ASP A 79 0.72 12.55 -4.77
N LEU A 80 -0.43 12.18 -4.19
CA LEU A 80 -1.41 11.33 -4.89
C LEU A 80 -2.16 12.07 -6.01
N CYS A 81 -2.46 13.34 -5.84
CA CYS A 81 -3.03 14.15 -6.94
C CYS A 81 -2.02 14.28 -8.10
N GLU A 82 -0.75 14.52 -7.81
CA GLU A 82 0.32 14.55 -8.81
C GLU A 82 0.48 13.20 -9.50
N ALA A 83 0.37 12.09 -8.75
CA ALA A 83 0.39 10.75 -9.30
C ALA A 83 -0.77 10.50 -10.25
N MET A 84 -1.98 10.91 -9.87
CA MET A 84 -3.17 10.77 -10.71
C MET A 84 -3.05 11.65 -11.97
N ALA A 85 -2.62 12.89 -11.84
CA ALA A 85 -2.41 13.79 -12.98
C ALA A 85 -1.37 13.21 -13.95
N SER A 86 -0.25 12.70 -13.44
CA SER A 86 0.77 12.03 -14.26
C SER A 86 0.22 10.80 -14.95
N TYR A 87 -0.56 9.97 -14.25
CA TYR A 87 -1.19 8.79 -14.82
C TYR A 87 -2.12 9.16 -15.98
N VAL A 88 -3.00 10.13 -15.78
CA VAL A 88 -3.91 10.65 -16.80
C VAL A 88 -3.16 11.19 -18.01
N MET A 89 -2.06 11.91 -17.79
CA MET A 89 -1.22 12.44 -18.89
C MET A 89 -0.54 11.35 -19.72
N PHE A 90 -0.23 10.21 -19.11
CA PHE A 90 0.41 9.09 -19.80
C PHE A 90 -0.56 8.13 -20.45
N ILE A 91 -1.85 8.19 -20.15
CA ILE A 91 -2.85 7.31 -20.76
C ILE A 91 -3.17 7.76 -22.18
N GLU A 92 -3.09 6.84 -23.12
CA GLU A 92 -3.62 7.08 -24.46
C GLU A 92 -5.15 7.19 -24.42
N PRO A 93 -5.77 8.17 -25.09
CA PRO A 93 -7.23 8.37 -25.05
C PRO A 93 -8.05 7.11 -25.38
N GLN A 94 -7.53 6.27 -26.28
CA GLN A 94 -8.19 5.02 -26.69
C GLN A 94 -8.24 3.96 -25.57
N ARG A 95 -7.33 4.06 -24.59
CA ARG A 95 -7.25 3.15 -23.42
C ARG A 95 -7.83 3.75 -22.16
N ALA A 96 -8.13 5.05 -22.14
CA ALA A 96 -8.50 5.80 -20.95
C ALA A 96 -9.67 5.17 -20.21
N ASP A 97 -10.78 4.88 -20.90
CA ASP A 97 -11.98 4.30 -20.27
C ASP A 97 -11.68 2.93 -19.62
N SER A 98 -10.97 2.05 -20.28
CA SER A 98 -10.66 0.72 -19.77
C SER A 98 -9.71 0.77 -18.54
N LEU A 99 -8.70 1.64 -18.59
CA LEU A 99 -7.72 1.79 -17.52
C LEU A 99 -8.32 2.47 -16.28
N MET A 100 -9.13 3.51 -16.48
CA MET A 100 -9.83 4.17 -15.37
C MET A 100 -10.86 3.26 -14.72
N ARG A 101 -11.61 2.48 -15.48
CA ARG A 101 -12.51 1.45 -14.92
C ARG A 101 -11.74 0.40 -14.10
N ALA A 102 -10.61 -0.08 -14.62
CA ALA A 102 -9.78 -1.05 -13.91
C ALA A 102 -9.25 -0.47 -12.60
N LEU A 103 -8.81 0.78 -12.60
CA LEU A 103 -8.36 1.48 -11.39
C LEU A 103 -9.49 1.62 -10.36
N MET A 104 -10.66 2.11 -10.77
CA MET A 104 -11.81 2.25 -9.88
C MET A 104 -12.29 0.91 -9.33
N LYS A 105 -12.27 -0.15 -10.15
CA LYS A 105 -12.59 -1.50 -9.68
C LYS A 105 -11.62 -2.01 -8.61
N ARG A 106 -10.34 -1.66 -8.68
CA ARG A 106 -9.40 -1.95 -7.59
C ARG A 106 -9.74 -1.16 -6.34
N ALA A 107 -10.13 0.11 -6.48
CA ALA A 107 -10.52 0.97 -5.36
C ALA A 107 -11.80 0.53 -4.65
N GLU A 108 -12.72 -0.20 -5.33
CA GLU A 108 -13.95 -0.74 -4.74
C GLU A 108 -13.72 -1.71 -3.56
N ARG A 109 -12.49 -2.23 -3.40
CA ARG A 109 -12.14 -3.11 -2.27
C ARG A 109 -12.25 -2.42 -0.92
N SER A 110 -12.07 -1.11 -0.88
CA SER A 110 -12.18 -0.29 0.31
C SER A 110 -12.98 0.97 0.01
N ARG A 111 -14.04 1.20 0.79
CA ARG A 111 -14.88 2.39 0.62
C ARG A 111 -14.11 3.71 0.78
N PRO A 112 -13.24 3.89 1.78
CA PRO A 112 -12.40 5.08 1.89
C PRO A 112 -11.47 5.27 0.69
N VAL A 113 -10.87 4.18 0.18
CA VAL A 113 -10.01 4.23 -1.02
C VAL A 113 -10.81 4.64 -2.24
N LEU A 114 -11.98 4.05 -2.46
CA LEU A 114 -12.85 4.41 -3.58
C LEU A 114 -13.26 5.89 -3.53
N GLN A 115 -13.69 6.36 -2.37
CA GLN A 115 -14.08 7.76 -2.20
C GLN A 115 -12.92 8.71 -2.49
N PHE A 116 -11.73 8.38 -1.99
CA PHE A 116 -10.53 9.17 -2.21
C PHE A 116 -10.15 9.20 -3.70
N PHE A 117 -10.06 8.03 -4.37
CA PHE A 117 -9.73 7.96 -5.80
C PHE A 117 -10.78 8.66 -6.66
N SER A 118 -12.05 8.55 -6.34
CA SER A 118 -13.12 9.29 -7.05
C SER A 118 -12.91 10.80 -6.93
N THR A 119 -12.60 11.30 -5.73
CA THR A 119 -12.37 12.72 -5.50
C THR A 119 -11.16 13.25 -6.26
N ILE A 120 -10.00 12.58 -6.18
CA ILE A 120 -8.80 13.06 -6.88
C ILE A 120 -8.94 12.92 -8.41
N THR A 121 -9.63 11.90 -8.89
CA THR A 121 -9.92 11.75 -10.33
C THR A 121 -10.81 12.89 -10.83
N GLU A 122 -11.87 13.21 -10.09
CA GLU A 122 -12.73 14.31 -10.40
C GLU A 122 -11.96 15.64 -10.44
N MET A 123 -11.11 15.90 -9.45
CA MET A 123 -10.27 17.11 -9.42
C MET A 123 -9.35 17.20 -10.64
N VAL A 124 -8.70 16.11 -11.03
CA VAL A 124 -7.78 16.08 -12.17
C VAL A 124 -8.50 16.24 -13.51
N LEU A 125 -9.64 15.57 -13.69
CA LEU A 125 -10.40 15.62 -14.94
C LEU A 125 -11.17 16.94 -15.14
N HIS A 126 -11.52 17.62 -14.05
CA HIS A 126 -12.14 18.94 -14.14
C HIS A 126 -11.13 20.09 -14.32
N ASP A 127 -9.83 19.81 -14.27
CA ASP A 127 -8.82 20.80 -14.63
C ASP A 127 -8.97 21.17 -16.10
N PRO A 128 -9.11 22.50 -16.45
CA PRO A 128 -9.22 22.94 -17.84
C PRO A 128 -8.02 22.54 -18.72
N ASN A 129 -6.90 22.19 -18.10
CA ASN A 129 -5.69 21.72 -18.78
C ASN A 129 -5.57 20.18 -18.81
N SER A 130 -6.57 19.44 -18.34
CA SER A 130 -6.56 17.99 -18.41
C SER A 130 -6.53 17.52 -19.86
N PRO A 131 -5.70 16.52 -20.20
CA PRO A 131 -5.62 15.97 -21.56
C PRO A 131 -6.76 15.02 -21.92
N LEU A 132 -7.65 14.66 -20.99
CA LEU A 132 -8.79 13.75 -21.16
C LEU A 132 -10.12 14.47 -21.06
#